data_c8d3220a99201205aedf935e2cd75e1a
#
_entry.id   c8d3220a99201205aedf935e2cd75e1a
#
_cell.length_a   1.000
_cell.length_b   1.000
_cell.length_c   1.000
_cell.angle_alpha   90.00
_cell.angle_beta   90.00
_cell.angle_gamma   90.00
#
_symmetry.space_group_name_H-M   'P 1'
#
loop_
_entity.id
_entity.type
_entity.pdbx_description
1 polymer ?
#
loop_
_entity_poly.entity_id
_entity_poly.type
_entity_poly.pdbx_seq_one_letter_code
_entity_poly.pdbx_strand_id
1 'polypeptide(L)'
;ACIYALVMTASALYLEPPKQETTAGKGQFKAQMPEHVQYTVKEAMHTWQFYALWWIFFTNITCGIGLLAVASPMAQEVIGMSPIAAASMVGIIGLLNGGGRIVWSTISDYIGRANTYLAFFVIEIVAFYLLGGVNESFMFQLLVFIIITCYGGGFSCMPAYLSDLFGTKQLSAIHG
;
A
#
# COMPACT_ATOMS: atom_id res chain seq x y z
N ALA A 1 15.94 14.14 10.71
CA ALA A 1 16.86 13.02 10.47
C ALA A 1 17.27 12.34 11.79
N CYS A 2 17.83 13.08 12.78
CA CYS A 2 18.34 12.49 14.03
C CYS A 2 17.27 11.78 14.87
N ILE A 3 16.08 12.37 15.02
CA ILE A 3 14.97 11.77 15.78
C ILE A 3 14.52 10.48 15.10
N TYR A 4 14.41 10.46 13.77
CA TYR A 4 14.05 9.27 13.02
C TYR A 4 15.08 8.15 13.19
N ALA A 5 16.37 8.46 13.10
CA ALA A 5 17.44 7.50 13.33
C ALA A 5 17.40 6.93 14.76
N LEU A 6 17.18 7.76 15.77
CA LEU A 6 17.04 7.33 17.16
C LEU A 6 15.85 6.38 17.36
N VAL A 7 14.69 6.73 16.83
CA VAL A 7 13.48 5.90 16.93
C VAL A 7 13.67 4.56 16.21
N MET A 8 14.26 4.58 15.01
CA MET A 8 14.52 3.35 14.25
C MET A 8 15.54 2.45 14.96
N THR A 9 16.61 3.01 15.51
CA THR A 9 17.62 2.24 16.27
C THR A 9 17.03 1.67 17.55
N ALA A 10 16.27 2.46 18.31
CA ALA A 10 15.60 1.98 19.52
C ALA A 10 14.59 0.86 19.21
N SER A 11 13.81 1.01 18.12
CA SER A 11 12.88 -0.02 17.68
C SER A 11 13.59 -1.31 17.26
N ALA A 12 14.73 -1.18 16.57
CA ALA A 12 15.50 -2.34 16.12
C ALA A 12 16.12 -3.14 17.29
N LEU A 13 16.50 -2.46 18.37
CA LEU A 13 16.99 -3.10 19.60
C LEU A 13 15.90 -3.83 20.37
N TYR A 14 14.63 -3.46 20.16
CA TYR A 14 13.47 -4.07 20.82
C TYR A 14 12.87 -5.25 20.02
N LEU A 15 13.24 -5.39 18.75
CA LEU A 15 12.74 -6.46 17.87
C LEU A 15 13.54 -7.74 18.11
N GLU A 16 13.06 -8.58 19.02
CA GLU A 16 13.50 -9.97 19.09
C GLU A 16 12.81 -10.78 17.97
N PRO A 17 13.54 -11.71 17.30
CA PRO A 17 12.89 -12.63 16.37
C PRO A 17 11.82 -13.44 17.14
N PRO A 18 10.64 -13.66 16.56
CA PRO A 18 9.59 -14.41 17.21
C PRO A 18 10.13 -15.81 17.57
N LYS A 19 10.04 -16.18 18.86
CA LYS A 19 10.30 -17.55 19.29
C LYS A 19 9.30 -18.41 18.52
N GLN A 20 9.81 -19.46 17.87
CA GLN A 20 8.97 -20.45 17.20
C GLN A 20 8.13 -21.18 18.24
N GLU A 21 7.07 -20.56 18.69
CA GLU A 21 6.02 -21.22 19.46
C GLU A 21 5.05 -21.88 18.50
N THR A 22 5.15 -23.19 18.45
CA THR A 22 4.12 -24.09 17.92
C THR A 22 2.87 -23.97 18.80
N THR A 23 2.14 -22.88 18.66
CA THR A 23 0.85 -22.73 19.35
C THR A 23 -0.20 -22.22 18.38
N ALA A 24 -1.04 -23.16 17.96
CA ALA A 24 -2.28 -22.90 17.26
C ALA A 24 -3.19 -21.97 18.09
N GLY A 25 -3.05 -20.66 17.91
CA GLY A 25 -3.97 -19.65 18.43
C GLY A 25 -5.13 -19.46 17.44
N LYS A 26 -6.31 -19.83 17.87
CA LYS A 26 -7.58 -19.68 17.17
C LYS A 26 -7.88 -18.21 16.91
N GLY A 27 -7.71 -17.78 15.67
CA GLY A 27 -8.13 -16.48 15.16
C GLY A 27 -8.39 -16.61 13.67
N GLN A 28 -9.63 -16.75 13.32
CA GLN A 28 -10.15 -17.12 12.00
C GLN A 28 -9.91 -16.03 10.96
N PHE A 29 -9.20 -16.34 9.93
CA PHE A 29 -9.58 -16.41 8.52
C PHE A 29 -8.41 -17.05 7.78
N LYS A 30 -8.41 -18.38 7.74
CA LYS A 30 -7.39 -19.16 7.05
C LYS A 30 -7.74 -19.30 5.57
N ALA A 31 -7.15 -18.49 4.70
CA ALA A 31 -6.61 -19.05 3.47
C ALA A 31 -5.16 -19.47 3.78
N GLN A 32 -4.96 -20.39 4.73
CA GLN A 32 -3.67 -21.04 4.89
C GLN A 32 -3.49 -21.98 3.70
N MET A 33 -2.60 -21.60 2.78
CA MET A 33 -1.96 -22.62 1.96
C MET A 33 -1.43 -23.71 2.88
N PRO A 34 -1.62 -24.99 2.52
CA PRO A 34 -1.04 -26.08 3.30
C PRO A 34 0.44 -25.80 3.52
N GLU A 35 0.93 -26.07 4.71
CA GLU A 35 2.32 -25.85 5.17
C GLU A 35 3.38 -26.47 4.21
N HIS A 36 2.94 -27.22 3.23
CA HIS A 36 3.72 -27.93 2.23
C HIS A 36 4.06 -27.16 0.96
N VAL A 37 3.46 -25.99 0.72
CA VAL A 37 3.70 -25.24 -0.52
C VAL A 37 4.50 -23.97 -0.21
N GLN A 38 5.82 -24.12 -0.19
CA GLN A 38 6.78 -23.03 -0.03
C GLN A 38 7.56 -22.88 -1.34
N TYR A 39 7.26 -21.86 -2.08
CA TYR A 39 7.95 -21.59 -3.35
C TYR A 39 9.35 -21.00 -3.10
N THR A 40 10.31 -21.44 -3.89
CA THR A 40 11.58 -20.71 -4.07
C THR A 40 11.34 -19.53 -5.02
N VAL A 41 12.23 -18.53 -5.01
CA VAL A 41 12.18 -17.39 -5.95
C VAL A 41 12.07 -17.88 -7.40
N LYS A 42 12.89 -18.90 -7.75
CA LYS A 42 12.94 -19.45 -9.10
C LYS A 42 11.60 -20.11 -9.49
N GLU A 43 10.96 -20.81 -8.61
CA GLU A 43 9.64 -21.42 -8.84
C GLU A 43 8.54 -20.36 -8.94
N ALA A 44 8.56 -19.36 -8.05
CA ALA A 44 7.60 -18.24 -8.09
C ALA A 44 7.67 -17.50 -9.44
N MET A 45 8.88 -17.22 -9.93
CA MET A 45 9.11 -16.55 -11.22
C MET A 45 8.63 -17.36 -12.45
N HIS A 46 8.39 -18.66 -12.31
CA HIS A 46 7.83 -19.48 -13.38
C HIS A 46 6.28 -19.52 -13.36
N THR A 47 5.66 -18.83 -12.40
CA THR A 47 4.19 -18.77 -12.29
C THR A 47 3.66 -17.48 -12.93
N TRP A 48 2.49 -17.57 -13.59
CA TRP A 48 1.82 -16.37 -14.13
C TRP A 48 1.34 -15.42 -13.01
N GLN A 49 1.04 -15.96 -11.83
CA GLN A 49 0.60 -15.21 -10.65
C GLN A 49 1.65 -14.21 -10.19
N PHE A 50 2.94 -14.57 -10.26
CA PHE A 50 4.04 -13.66 -9.93
C PHE A 50 4.00 -12.41 -10.82
N TYR A 51 3.88 -12.57 -12.13
CA TYR A 51 3.83 -11.45 -13.07
C TYR A 51 2.54 -10.66 -12.96
N ALA A 52 1.42 -11.32 -12.66
CA ALA A 52 0.15 -10.63 -12.42
C ALA A 52 0.24 -9.73 -11.18
N LEU A 53 0.80 -10.21 -10.07
CA LEU A 53 1.01 -9.41 -8.87
C LEU A 53 2.01 -8.28 -9.09
N TRP A 54 3.08 -8.55 -9.82
CA TRP A 54 4.04 -7.51 -10.20
C TRP A 54 3.36 -6.39 -10.98
N TRP A 55 2.51 -6.73 -11.95
CA TRP A 55 1.79 -5.77 -12.77
C TRP A 55 0.75 -4.98 -11.97
N ILE A 56 0.00 -5.64 -11.10
CA ILE A 56 -0.93 -5.01 -10.16
C ILE A 56 -0.21 -4.00 -9.28
N PHE A 57 0.91 -4.41 -8.69
CA PHE A 57 1.69 -3.54 -7.81
C PHE A 57 2.34 -2.39 -8.57
N PHE A 58 2.92 -2.65 -9.72
CA PHE A 58 3.48 -1.63 -10.59
C PHE A 58 2.45 -0.56 -10.96
N THR A 59 1.24 -0.96 -11.35
CA THR A 59 0.17 -0.04 -11.72
C THR A 59 -0.25 0.83 -10.53
N ASN A 60 -0.50 0.23 -9.37
CA ASN A 60 -0.86 0.96 -8.15
C ASN A 60 0.22 1.98 -7.75
N ILE A 61 1.50 1.57 -7.78
CA ILE A 61 2.62 2.48 -7.48
C ILE A 61 2.70 3.62 -8.49
N THR A 62 2.57 3.33 -9.77
CA THR A 62 2.67 4.33 -10.84
C THR A 62 1.58 5.40 -10.70
N CYS A 63 0.35 4.99 -10.40
CA CYS A 63 -0.76 5.91 -10.14
C CYS A 63 -0.46 6.84 -8.95
N GLY A 64 -0.01 6.27 -7.84
CA GLY A 64 0.28 7.05 -6.63
C GLY A 64 1.48 7.98 -6.76
N ILE A 65 2.61 7.49 -7.29
CA ILE A 65 3.82 8.32 -7.49
C ILE A 65 3.56 9.39 -8.53
N GLY A 66 2.86 9.06 -9.63
CA GLY A 66 2.50 10.03 -10.65
C GLY A 66 1.69 11.18 -10.07
N LEU A 67 0.69 10.87 -9.25
CA LEU A 67 -0.10 11.90 -8.57
C LEU A 67 0.74 12.71 -7.59
N LEU A 68 1.57 12.07 -6.78
CA LEU A 68 2.43 12.75 -5.80
C LEU A 68 3.37 13.76 -6.48
N ALA A 69 3.91 13.43 -7.64
CA ALA A 69 4.82 14.30 -8.38
C ALA A 69 4.14 15.60 -8.84
N VAL A 70 2.85 15.55 -9.14
CA VAL A 70 2.12 16.70 -9.71
C VAL A 70 1.09 17.31 -8.75
N ALA A 71 0.83 16.72 -7.59
CA ALA A 71 -0.21 17.16 -6.68
C ALA A 71 -0.05 18.63 -6.24
N SER A 72 1.16 19.05 -5.87
CA SER A 72 1.41 20.44 -5.44
C SER A 72 1.36 21.44 -6.59
N PRO A 73 1.99 21.22 -7.76
CA PRO A 73 1.80 22.05 -8.95
C PRO A 73 0.32 22.14 -9.37
N MET A 74 -0.39 21.04 -9.46
CA MET A 74 -1.82 21.05 -9.82
C MET A 74 -2.67 21.86 -8.82
N ALA A 75 -2.43 21.71 -7.52
CA ALA A 75 -3.12 22.49 -6.50
C ALA A 75 -2.93 23.98 -6.67
N GLN A 76 -1.73 24.43 -7.05
CA GLN A 76 -1.42 25.85 -7.22
C GLN A 76 -1.81 26.41 -8.57
N GLU A 77 -1.46 25.71 -9.66
CA GLU A 77 -1.57 26.23 -11.03
C GLU A 77 -2.97 26.00 -11.62
N VAL A 78 -3.61 24.86 -11.30
CA VAL A 78 -4.93 24.50 -11.85
C VAL A 78 -6.06 24.93 -10.92
N ILE A 79 -5.92 24.64 -9.63
CA ILE A 79 -6.96 24.88 -8.62
C ILE A 79 -6.84 26.29 -8.02
N GLY A 80 -5.69 26.96 -8.16
CA GLY A 80 -5.47 28.30 -7.62
C GLY A 80 -5.26 28.34 -6.10
N MET A 81 -4.83 27.24 -5.50
CA MET A 81 -4.53 27.21 -4.06
C MET A 81 -3.30 28.05 -3.73
N SER A 82 -3.30 28.69 -2.54
CA SER A 82 -2.09 29.38 -2.08
C SER A 82 -0.94 28.38 -1.85
N PRO A 83 0.32 28.80 -1.97
CA PRO A 83 1.48 27.93 -1.71
C PRO A 83 1.46 27.30 -0.32
N ILE A 84 0.97 28.05 0.69
CA ILE A 84 0.85 27.56 2.06
C ILE A 84 -0.21 26.44 2.15
N ALA A 85 -1.36 26.60 1.49
CA ALA A 85 -2.41 25.58 1.46
C ALA A 85 -1.94 24.32 0.72
N ALA A 86 -1.24 24.46 -0.40
CA ALA A 86 -0.67 23.34 -1.15
C ALA A 86 0.39 22.60 -0.32
N ALA A 87 1.25 23.31 0.40
CA ALA A 87 2.23 22.71 1.31
C ALA A 87 1.56 21.93 2.46
N SER A 88 0.50 22.50 3.05
CA SER A 88 -0.29 21.83 4.09
C SER A 88 -0.95 20.55 3.57
N MET A 89 -1.50 20.59 2.35
CA MET A 89 -2.05 19.42 1.66
C MET A 89 -1.00 18.31 1.53
N VAL A 90 0.23 18.64 1.10
CA VAL A 90 1.32 17.66 0.99
C VAL A 90 1.67 17.04 2.35
N GLY A 91 1.62 17.81 3.43
CA GLY A 91 1.80 17.30 4.79
C GLY A 91 0.72 16.25 5.16
N ILE A 92 -0.54 16.54 4.84
CA ILE A 92 -1.67 15.62 5.08
C ILE A 92 -1.55 14.36 4.21
N ILE A 93 -1.09 14.49 2.97
CA ILE A 93 -0.81 13.36 2.06
C ILE A 93 0.11 12.34 2.74
N GLY A 94 1.18 12.79 3.41
CA GLY A 94 2.08 11.91 4.15
C GLY A 94 1.40 11.12 5.27
N LEU A 95 0.53 11.80 6.03
CA LEU A 95 -0.24 11.16 7.11
C LEU A 95 -1.25 10.14 6.56
N LEU A 96 -1.95 10.48 5.49
CA LEU A 96 -2.94 9.60 4.87
C LEU A 96 -2.30 8.41 4.16
N ASN A 97 -1.13 8.57 3.57
CA ASN A 97 -0.35 7.45 3.05
C ASN A 97 -0.02 6.45 4.18
N GLY A 98 0.50 6.95 5.29
CA GLY A 98 0.79 6.11 6.46
C GLY A 98 -0.46 5.48 7.09
N GLY A 99 -1.51 6.27 7.29
CA GLY A 99 -2.80 5.80 7.81
C GLY A 99 -3.49 4.79 6.88
N GLY A 100 -3.42 5.02 5.57
CA GLY A 100 -3.94 4.12 4.55
C GLY A 100 -3.34 2.72 4.64
N ARG A 101 -2.04 2.60 4.98
CA ARG A 101 -1.39 1.30 5.17
C ARG A 101 -2.06 0.48 6.28
N ILE A 102 -2.41 1.11 7.40
CA ILE A 102 -3.04 0.44 8.53
C ILE A 102 -4.49 0.06 8.19
N VAL A 103 -5.26 1.03 7.71
CA VAL A 103 -6.69 0.84 7.41
C VAL A 103 -6.89 -0.23 6.34
N TRP A 104 -6.19 -0.12 5.21
CA TRP A 104 -6.36 -1.04 4.10
C TRP A 104 -5.81 -2.44 4.37
N SER A 105 -4.73 -2.58 5.16
CA SER A 105 -4.27 -3.89 5.60
C SER A 105 -5.34 -4.59 6.43
N THR A 106 -5.94 -3.86 7.37
CA THR A 106 -7.03 -4.39 8.20
C THR A 106 -8.24 -4.79 7.33
N ILE A 107 -8.68 -3.92 6.42
CA ILE A 107 -9.78 -4.23 5.49
C ILE A 107 -9.44 -5.46 4.64
N SER A 108 -8.20 -5.55 4.15
CA SER A 108 -7.71 -6.66 3.33
C SER A 108 -7.74 -8.01 4.05
N ASP A 109 -7.61 -8.02 5.37
CA ASP A 109 -7.74 -9.25 6.16
C ASP A 109 -9.19 -9.76 6.21
N TYR A 110 -10.18 -8.87 6.05
CA TYR A 110 -11.61 -9.24 6.04
C TYR A 110 -12.15 -9.58 4.65
N ILE A 111 -11.86 -8.76 3.65
CA ILE A 111 -12.43 -8.92 2.29
C ILE A 111 -11.54 -9.75 1.35
N GLY A 112 -10.32 -10.05 1.77
CA GLY A 112 -9.31 -10.77 0.98
C GLY A 112 -8.47 -9.86 0.09
N ARG A 113 -7.23 -10.30 -0.19
CA ARG A 113 -6.20 -9.51 -0.91
C ARG A 113 -6.63 -9.11 -2.32
N ALA A 114 -7.16 -10.06 -3.08
CA ALA A 114 -7.60 -9.81 -4.46
C ALA A 114 -8.71 -8.77 -4.54
N ASN A 115 -9.72 -8.86 -3.66
CA ASN A 115 -10.83 -7.91 -3.64
C ASN A 115 -10.38 -6.52 -3.20
N THR A 116 -9.37 -6.44 -2.32
CA THR A 116 -8.79 -5.16 -1.90
C THR A 116 -8.11 -4.45 -3.07
N TYR A 117 -7.31 -5.15 -3.86
CA TYR A 117 -6.71 -4.55 -5.05
C TYR A 117 -7.73 -4.18 -6.12
N LEU A 118 -8.78 -4.99 -6.28
CA LEU A 118 -9.89 -4.63 -7.16
C LEU A 118 -10.56 -3.33 -6.68
N ALA A 119 -10.78 -3.19 -5.37
CA ALA A 119 -11.33 -1.98 -4.78
C ALA A 119 -10.41 -0.77 -5.02
N PHE A 120 -9.08 -0.92 -4.87
CA PHE A 120 -8.13 0.15 -5.18
C PHE A 120 -8.32 0.65 -6.61
N PHE A 121 -8.30 -0.23 -7.60
CA PHE A 121 -8.41 0.17 -9.00
C PHE A 121 -9.76 0.79 -9.33
N VAL A 122 -10.86 0.28 -8.79
CA VAL A 122 -12.18 0.88 -8.98
C VAL A 122 -12.23 2.29 -8.38
N ILE A 123 -11.75 2.46 -7.16
CA ILE A 123 -11.69 3.76 -6.49
C ILE A 123 -10.78 4.72 -7.26
N GLU A 124 -9.59 4.28 -7.66
CA GLU A 124 -8.63 5.10 -8.40
C GLU A 124 -9.18 5.53 -9.76
N ILE A 125 -9.81 4.63 -10.54
CA ILE A 125 -10.42 4.97 -11.83
C ILE A 125 -11.47 6.06 -11.65
N VAL A 126 -12.38 5.90 -10.69
CA VAL A 126 -13.42 6.89 -10.41
C VAL A 126 -12.81 8.20 -9.94
N ALA A 127 -11.86 8.15 -9.01
CA ALA A 127 -11.23 9.33 -8.45
C ALA A 127 -10.41 10.11 -9.50
N PHE A 128 -9.62 9.44 -10.35
CA PHE A 128 -8.88 10.10 -11.44
C PHE A 128 -9.81 10.67 -12.51
N TYR A 129 -10.90 9.96 -12.83
CA TYR A 129 -11.89 10.49 -13.78
C TYR A 129 -12.53 11.78 -13.26
N LEU A 130 -12.94 11.80 -12.00
CA LEU A 130 -13.49 12.98 -11.38
C LEU A 130 -12.47 14.10 -11.24
N LEU A 131 -11.22 13.77 -10.89
CA LEU A 131 -10.14 14.74 -10.71
C LEU A 131 -9.91 15.60 -11.97
N GLY A 132 -10.11 15.02 -13.16
CA GLY A 132 -9.96 15.73 -14.43
C GLY A 132 -10.99 16.84 -14.66
N GLY A 133 -12.10 16.87 -13.95
CA GLY A 133 -13.16 17.88 -14.09
C GLY A 133 -13.31 18.82 -12.88
N VAL A 134 -12.50 18.65 -11.83
CA VAL A 134 -12.63 19.40 -10.58
C VAL A 134 -11.94 20.75 -10.65
N ASN A 135 -12.68 21.81 -10.24
CA ASN A 135 -12.14 23.17 -10.12
C ASN A 135 -12.22 23.68 -8.66
N GLU A 136 -12.78 22.89 -7.75
CA GLU A 136 -12.95 23.26 -6.35
C GLU A 136 -11.84 22.66 -5.48
N SER A 137 -11.22 23.48 -4.64
CA SER A 137 -10.08 23.09 -3.78
C SER A 137 -10.41 21.95 -2.83
N PHE A 138 -11.61 21.93 -2.24
CA PHE A 138 -11.99 20.89 -1.28
C PHE A 138 -12.13 19.53 -1.98
N MET A 139 -12.86 19.49 -3.09
CA MET A 139 -13.07 18.25 -3.85
C MET A 139 -11.77 17.72 -4.43
N PHE A 140 -10.90 18.60 -4.92
CA PHE A 140 -9.56 18.23 -5.39
C PHE A 140 -8.76 17.53 -4.29
N GLN A 141 -8.66 18.15 -3.12
CA GLN A 141 -7.95 17.58 -1.98
C GLN A 141 -8.53 16.22 -1.56
N LEU A 142 -9.86 16.13 -1.48
CA LEU A 142 -10.55 14.90 -1.10
C LEU A 142 -10.20 13.73 -2.04
N LEU A 143 -10.25 13.96 -3.35
CA LEU A 143 -9.92 12.94 -4.34
C LEU A 143 -8.44 12.53 -4.29
N VAL A 144 -7.53 13.50 -4.17
CA VAL A 144 -6.11 13.24 -3.97
C VAL A 144 -5.89 12.39 -2.72
N PHE A 145 -6.54 12.73 -1.61
CA PHE A 145 -6.41 12.01 -0.35
C PHE A 145 -6.90 10.56 -0.45
N ILE A 146 -8.02 10.33 -1.12
CA ILE A 146 -8.55 8.98 -1.35
C ILE A 146 -7.53 8.14 -2.15
N ILE A 147 -7.03 8.65 -3.27
CA ILE A 147 -6.04 7.95 -4.11
C ILE A 147 -4.78 7.61 -3.29
N ILE A 148 -4.31 8.54 -2.47
CA ILE A 148 -3.10 8.34 -1.65
C ILE A 148 -3.31 7.28 -0.56
N THR A 149 -4.51 7.12 -0.02
CA THR A 149 -4.77 6.00 0.91
C THR A 149 -4.68 4.66 0.19
N CYS A 150 -5.21 4.54 -1.04
CA CYS A 150 -5.11 3.31 -1.85
C CYS A 150 -3.64 3.00 -2.20
N TYR A 151 -2.87 4.02 -2.60
CA TYR A 151 -1.44 3.89 -2.84
C TYR A 151 -0.68 3.37 -1.62
N GLY A 152 -0.92 3.96 -0.43
CA GLY A 152 -0.34 3.47 0.82
C GLY A 152 -0.75 2.05 1.16
N GLY A 153 -2.03 1.72 0.97
CA GLY A 153 -2.59 0.39 1.16
C GLY A 153 -1.95 -0.66 0.27
N GLY A 154 -1.66 -0.34 -0.99
CA GLY A 154 -0.99 -1.24 -1.92
C GLY A 154 0.35 -1.76 -1.40
N PHE A 155 1.16 -0.90 -0.81
CA PHE A 155 2.44 -1.31 -0.20
C PHE A 155 2.28 -2.26 0.99
N SER A 156 1.29 -2.04 1.83
CA SER A 156 1.11 -2.86 3.03
C SER A 156 0.42 -4.20 2.74
N CYS A 157 -0.45 -4.25 1.72
CA CYS A 157 -1.16 -5.47 1.34
C CYS A 157 -0.30 -6.42 0.48
N MET A 158 0.68 -5.92 -0.27
CA MET A 158 1.46 -6.74 -1.20
C MET A 158 2.29 -7.84 -0.52
N PRO A 159 3.06 -7.58 0.55
CA PRO A 159 3.80 -8.63 1.24
C PRO A 159 2.90 -9.76 1.77
N ALA A 160 1.74 -9.39 2.31
CA ALA A 160 0.76 -10.36 2.77
C ALA A 160 0.19 -11.20 1.61
N TYR A 161 -0.10 -10.57 0.47
CA TYR A 161 -0.60 -11.27 -0.71
C TYR A 161 0.44 -12.23 -1.29
N LEU A 162 1.70 -11.82 -1.36
CA LEU A 162 2.81 -12.69 -1.77
C LEU A 162 2.99 -13.87 -0.80
N SER A 163 2.89 -13.61 0.51
CA SER A 163 2.94 -14.65 1.53
C SER A 163 1.82 -15.66 1.39
N ASP A 164 0.60 -15.19 1.10
CA ASP A 164 -0.57 -16.05 0.91
C ASP A 164 -0.46 -16.95 -0.34
N LEU A 165 0.26 -16.51 -1.38
CA LEU A 165 0.42 -17.26 -2.63
C LEU A 165 1.68 -18.10 -2.70
N PHE A 166 2.80 -17.62 -2.18
CA PHE A 166 4.12 -18.26 -2.36
C PHE A 166 4.73 -18.77 -1.05
N GLY A 167 4.07 -18.51 0.08
CA GLY A 167 4.58 -18.88 1.39
C GLY A 167 5.59 -17.88 1.96
N THR A 168 6.02 -18.11 3.19
CA THR A 168 6.83 -17.15 3.96
C THR A 168 8.33 -17.38 3.86
N LYS A 169 8.78 -18.57 3.43
CA LYS A 169 10.17 -19.02 3.50
C LYS A 169 11.15 -18.13 2.73
N GLN A 170 10.77 -17.67 1.54
CA GLN A 170 11.59 -16.80 0.69
C GLN A 170 10.86 -15.49 0.34
N LEU A 171 9.91 -15.08 1.17
CA LEU A 171 9.07 -13.91 0.93
C LEU A 171 9.87 -12.63 0.65
N SER A 172 10.91 -12.37 1.44
CA SER A 172 11.75 -11.19 1.27
C SER A 172 12.48 -11.16 -0.09
N ALA A 173 12.90 -12.31 -0.57
CA ALA A 173 13.58 -12.42 -1.86
C ALA A 173 12.60 -12.43 -3.07
N ILE A 174 11.33 -12.81 -2.84
CA ILE A 174 10.29 -12.76 -3.87
C ILE A 174 9.73 -11.33 -3.99
N HIS A 175 9.67 -10.59 -2.88
CA HIS A 175 9.15 -9.22 -2.83
C HIS A 175 10.16 -8.16 -3.28
N GLY A 176 11.45 -8.34 -2.94
CA GLY A 176 12.53 -7.39 -3.20
C GLY A 176 13.28 -7.62 -4.44
#